data_7d3777dd298d5aae0b1ba3a7bf1663ab
#
_entry.id   7d3777dd298d5aae0b1ba3a7bf1663ab
#
_cell.length_a   1.000
_cell.length_b   1.000
_cell.length_c   1.000
_cell.angle_alpha   90.00
_cell.angle_beta   90.00
_cell.angle_gamma   90.00
#
_symmetry.space_group_name_H-M   'P 1'
#
loop_
_entity.id
_entity.type
_entity.pdbx_description
1 polymer ?
#
loop_
_entity_poly.entity_id
_entity_poly.type
_entity_poly.pdbx_seq_one_letter_code
_entity_poly.pdbx_strand_id
1 'polypeptide(L)'
;MTTATETPTPKHGLYLQNCHVYIGELATPGNMVDYAVAADEAGWDGVFLADGLYPDFPSIDPWITLSGVATRTSTVVLGTWITPVCRRPPWQLAHDLATLDHLSDGRVLLGAGLGSEGNYTTFGTEWDPSRIARKYDEALEVITGLWEGGPFSYDGEFYSLEEAELPYTPVQNPRIPILLGCWWPNKKPFQRAAQWDGIMPAAPSFYGSAGEQGEPVTGTIEEEVRALVEYYSSLTDEPGEILLPIDVPEAPDDFADTCRELGATWLLTSERLEGDSHERNVERIREGPPA
;
A
#
# COMPACT_ATOMS: atom_id res chain seq x y z
N MET A 1 5.21 1.07 -39.16
CA MET A 1 6.31 0.92 -38.18
C MET A 1 5.71 1.33 -36.86
N THR A 2 5.25 0.35 -36.10
CA THR A 2 4.76 0.54 -34.73
C THR A 2 6.00 0.73 -33.87
N THR A 3 6.20 1.93 -33.35
CA THR A 3 7.21 2.17 -32.31
C THR A 3 6.82 1.31 -31.13
N ALA A 4 7.68 0.34 -30.78
CA ALA A 4 7.55 -0.34 -29.49
C ALA A 4 7.66 0.77 -28.44
N THR A 5 6.58 1.01 -27.71
CA THR A 5 6.61 1.81 -26.50
C THR A 5 7.49 1.06 -25.51
N GLU A 6 8.66 1.60 -25.20
CA GLU A 6 9.50 1.06 -24.13
C GLU A 6 8.65 1.03 -22.86
N THR A 7 8.52 -0.15 -22.29
CA THR A 7 7.86 -0.30 -20.98
C THR A 7 8.68 0.53 -19.99
N PRO A 8 8.08 1.47 -19.24
CA PRO A 8 8.83 2.25 -18.28
C PRO A 8 9.47 1.33 -17.23
N THR A 9 10.68 1.66 -16.80
CA THR A 9 11.37 0.92 -15.74
C THR A 9 10.54 1.00 -14.46
N PRO A 10 10.20 -0.13 -13.83
CA PRO A 10 9.44 -0.12 -12.59
C PRO A 10 10.17 0.64 -11.48
N LYS A 11 9.42 1.26 -10.61
CA LYS A 11 9.90 1.85 -9.37
C LYS A 11 10.18 0.77 -8.33
N HIS A 12 11.12 1.01 -7.45
CA HIS A 12 11.48 0.10 -6.35
C HIS A 12 10.98 0.61 -5.01
N GLY A 13 10.04 -0.10 -4.42
CA GLY A 13 9.52 0.16 -3.07
C GLY A 13 10.20 -0.71 -2.02
N LEU A 14 10.42 -0.17 -0.84
CA LEU A 14 10.91 -0.88 0.34
C LEU A 14 9.81 -0.94 1.41
N TYR A 15 9.43 -2.15 1.82
CA TYR A 15 8.56 -2.36 2.98
C TYR A 15 9.39 -2.37 4.27
N LEU A 16 9.11 -1.45 5.18
CA LEU A 16 9.92 -1.24 6.38
C LEU A 16 9.57 -2.15 7.57
N GLN A 17 8.73 -3.17 7.36
CA GLN A 17 8.42 -4.20 8.37
C GLN A 17 8.17 -3.63 9.78
N ASN A 18 7.34 -2.60 9.90
CA ASN A 18 7.07 -1.83 11.12
C ASN A 18 6.28 -2.60 12.20
N CYS A 19 6.64 -3.86 12.44
CA CYS A 19 6.00 -4.74 13.40
C CYS A 19 7.06 -5.58 14.14
N HIS A 20 6.87 -5.76 15.45
CA HIS A 20 7.77 -6.55 16.32
C HIS A 20 7.93 -8.01 15.89
N VAL A 21 6.95 -8.59 15.19
CA VAL A 21 7.04 -9.99 14.71
C VAL A 21 8.19 -10.16 13.70
N TYR A 22 8.49 -9.13 12.91
CA TYR A 22 9.52 -9.20 11.89
C TYR A 22 10.92 -8.88 12.41
N ILE A 23 11.07 -7.76 13.11
CA ILE A 23 12.38 -7.22 13.51
C ILE A 23 12.51 -6.97 15.03
N GLY A 24 11.62 -7.56 15.84
CA GLY A 24 11.69 -7.51 17.29
C GLY A 24 11.72 -6.07 17.86
N GLU A 25 12.58 -5.82 18.84
CA GLU A 25 12.73 -4.53 19.50
C GLU A 25 13.22 -3.40 18.56
N LEU A 26 13.68 -3.74 17.35
CA LEU A 26 14.08 -2.75 16.35
C LEU A 26 12.88 -2.09 15.65
N ALA A 27 11.66 -2.63 15.78
CA ALA A 27 10.44 -2.01 15.32
C ALA A 27 10.07 -0.82 16.20
N THR A 28 10.72 0.30 15.99
CA THR A 28 10.44 1.58 16.67
C THR A 28 10.20 2.69 15.64
N PRO A 29 9.38 3.72 15.96
CA PRO A 29 9.17 4.83 15.03
C PRO A 29 10.49 5.51 14.61
N GLY A 30 11.44 5.66 15.55
CA GLY A 30 12.75 6.26 15.27
C GLY A 30 13.56 5.45 14.25
N ASN A 31 13.65 4.13 14.43
CA ASN A 31 14.37 3.26 13.50
C ASN A 31 13.70 3.25 12.12
N MET A 32 12.35 3.26 12.04
CA MET A 32 11.64 3.35 10.75
C MET A 32 12.00 4.64 10.00
N VAL A 33 12.11 5.76 10.72
CA VAL A 33 12.54 7.03 10.12
C VAL A 33 13.99 6.94 9.63
N ASP A 34 14.91 6.37 10.42
CA ASP A 34 16.31 6.21 10.00
C ASP A 34 16.46 5.25 8.82
N TYR A 35 15.68 4.17 8.76
CA TYR A 35 15.63 3.26 7.61
C TYR A 35 15.11 3.95 6.35
N ALA A 36 14.07 4.77 6.48
CA ALA A 36 13.54 5.54 5.34
C ALA A 36 14.54 6.58 4.82
N VAL A 37 15.31 7.22 5.71
CA VAL A 37 16.41 8.12 5.31
C VAL A 37 17.49 7.37 4.55
N ALA A 38 17.89 6.18 5.05
CA ALA A 38 18.85 5.34 4.33
C ALA A 38 18.35 4.91 2.95
N ALA A 39 17.05 4.64 2.81
CA ALA A 39 16.42 4.31 1.54
C ALA A 39 16.43 5.51 0.57
N ASP A 40 16.07 6.71 1.04
CA ASP A 40 16.11 7.94 0.25
C ASP A 40 17.53 8.22 -0.28
N GLU A 41 18.55 8.06 0.57
CA GLU A 41 19.97 8.22 0.22
C GLU A 41 20.48 7.15 -0.77
N ALA A 42 19.90 5.94 -0.74
CA ALA A 42 20.33 4.80 -1.54
C ALA A 42 19.57 4.65 -2.88
N GLY A 43 18.64 5.55 -3.18
CA GLY A 43 17.94 5.58 -4.46
C GLY A 43 16.73 4.64 -4.57
N TRP A 44 16.13 4.27 -3.45
CA TRP A 44 14.80 3.65 -3.45
C TRP A 44 13.75 4.69 -3.87
N ASP A 45 12.73 4.27 -4.61
CA ASP A 45 11.68 5.16 -5.10
C ASP A 45 10.55 5.38 -4.07
N GLY A 46 10.39 4.47 -3.12
CA GLY A 46 9.36 4.60 -2.09
C GLY A 46 9.59 3.73 -0.87
N VAL A 47 8.99 4.13 0.24
CA VAL A 47 8.94 3.36 1.50
C VAL A 47 7.49 3.11 1.89
N PHE A 48 7.22 1.90 2.35
CA PHE A 48 5.88 1.45 2.69
C PHE A 48 5.83 0.89 4.11
N LEU A 49 4.76 1.18 4.83
CA LEU A 49 4.52 0.70 6.18
C LEU A 49 3.16 -0.01 6.26
N ALA A 50 3.07 -1.08 7.06
CA ALA A 50 1.78 -1.70 7.35
C ALA A 50 0.95 -0.82 8.29
N ASP A 51 -0.38 -0.87 8.11
CA ASP A 51 -1.35 -0.24 9.00
C ASP A 51 -2.28 -1.30 9.63
N GLY A 52 -1.68 -2.22 10.38
CA GLY A 52 -2.38 -3.32 11.04
C GLY A 52 -2.41 -3.17 12.56
N LEU A 53 -3.58 -3.36 13.16
CA LEU A 53 -3.75 -3.52 14.60
C LEU A 53 -4.28 -4.91 14.89
N TYR A 54 -3.44 -5.91 14.63
CA TYR A 54 -3.76 -7.31 14.92
C TYR A 54 -3.33 -7.66 16.34
N PRO A 55 -4.05 -8.57 17.02
CA PRO A 55 -3.67 -9.00 18.37
C PRO A 55 -2.24 -9.55 18.46
N ASP A 56 -1.83 -10.31 17.42
CA ASP A 56 -0.56 -11.05 17.45
C ASP A 56 0.60 -10.26 16.84
N PHE A 57 0.33 -9.27 15.97
CA PHE A 57 1.37 -8.44 15.33
C PHE A 57 0.89 -7.01 15.04
N PRO A 58 0.69 -6.19 16.07
CA PRO A 58 0.33 -4.79 15.88
C PRO A 58 1.48 -4.02 15.20
N SER A 59 1.14 -3.28 14.16
CA SER A 59 2.09 -2.36 13.50
C SER A 59 2.22 -1.06 14.30
N ILE A 60 3.39 -0.45 14.23
CA ILE A 60 3.58 0.96 14.60
C ILE A 60 2.68 1.81 13.68
N ASP A 61 2.05 2.86 14.22
CA ASP A 61 1.19 3.73 13.39
C ASP A 61 1.98 4.29 12.19
N PRO A 62 1.54 3.99 10.97
CA PRO A 62 2.30 4.37 9.78
C PRO A 62 2.24 5.88 9.51
N TRP A 63 1.08 6.52 9.71
CA TRP A 63 0.90 7.92 9.30
C TRP A 63 1.67 8.88 10.19
N ILE A 64 1.74 8.61 11.51
CA ILE A 64 2.59 9.36 12.43
C ILE A 64 4.06 9.13 12.11
N THR A 65 4.45 7.89 11.81
CA THR A 65 5.84 7.55 11.45
C THR A 65 6.23 8.20 10.11
N LEU A 66 5.39 8.11 9.09
CA LEU A 66 5.61 8.73 7.78
C LEU A 66 5.69 10.26 7.87
N SER A 67 5.03 10.89 8.84
CA SER A 67 5.21 12.32 9.09
C SER A 67 6.64 12.65 9.53
N GLY A 68 7.25 11.79 10.35
CA GLY A 68 8.68 11.90 10.70
C GLY A 68 9.59 11.67 9.48
N VAL A 69 9.28 10.69 8.64
CA VAL A 69 10.00 10.42 7.39
C VAL A 69 9.94 11.61 6.44
N ALA A 70 8.74 12.18 6.24
CA ALA A 70 8.52 13.32 5.34
C ALA A 70 9.47 14.49 5.59
N THR A 71 9.78 14.76 6.87
CA THR A 71 10.64 15.88 7.26
C THR A 71 12.14 15.61 7.10
N ARG A 72 12.54 14.36 6.84
CA ARG A 72 13.95 13.93 6.77
C ARG A 72 14.35 13.33 5.44
N THR A 73 13.41 13.19 4.51
CA THR A 73 13.61 12.64 3.17
C THR A 73 13.15 13.63 2.11
N SER A 74 13.56 13.44 0.86
CA SER A 74 13.26 14.39 -0.22
C SER A 74 12.72 13.76 -1.50
N THR A 75 12.89 12.46 -1.73
CA THR A 75 12.55 11.81 -2.99
C THR A 75 11.62 10.62 -2.84
N VAL A 76 11.77 9.82 -1.80
CA VAL A 76 10.97 8.60 -1.61
C VAL A 76 9.48 8.90 -1.47
N VAL A 77 8.66 8.13 -2.17
CA VAL A 77 7.21 8.07 -1.98
C VAL A 77 6.90 7.47 -0.60
N LEU A 78 5.91 8.03 0.06
CA LEU A 78 5.50 7.68 1.43
C LEU A 78 4.17 6.95 1.37
N GLY A 79 4.21 5.62 1.49
CA GLY A 79 3.02 4.80 1.28
C GLY A 79 2.67 3.87 2.44
N THR A 80 1.47 3.31 2.37
CA THR A 80 1.08 2.19 3.22
C THR A 80 0.82 0.93 2.42
N TRP A 81 1.14 -0.24 3.00
CA TRP A 81 0.85 -1.54 2.44
C TRP A 81 0.15 -2.41 3.49
N ILE A 82 -1.14 -2.23 3.70
CA ILE A 82 -2.14 -1.26 3.26
C ILE A 82 -2.92 -0.71 4.47
N THR A 83 -3.60 0.43 4.31
CA THR A 83 -4.45 1.01 5.36
C THR A 83 -5.88 0.43 5.30
N PRO A 84 -6.40 -0.15 6.39
CA PRO A 84 -7.83 -0.46 6.54
C PRO A 84 -8.63 0.84 6.68
N VAL A 85 -9.15 1.37 5.57
CA VAL A 85 -9.75 2.71 5.50
C VAL A 85 -10.92 2.88 6.48
N CYS A 86 -11.78 1.86 6.61
CA CYS A 86 -12.96 1.93 7.47
C CYS A 86 -12.68 1.90 8.98
N ARG A 87 -11.41 1.70 9.39
CA ARG A 87 -11.00 1.75 10.80
C ARG A 87 -10.95 3.18 11.34
N ARG A 88 -10.81 4.16 10.47
CA ARG A 88 -10.80 5.59 10.80
C ARG A 88 -12.01 6.30 10.19
N PRO A 89 -12.48 7.42 10.76
CA PRO A 89 -13.39 8.32 10.06
C PRO A 89 -12.77 8.81 8.74
N PRO A 90 -13.46 8.74 7.59
CA PRO A 90 -12.87 9.10 6.30
C PRO A 90 -12.41 10.56 6.23
N TRP A 91 -13.10 11.49 6.86
CA TRP A 91 -12.68 12.90 6.94
C TRP A 91 -11.39 13.09 7.75
N GLN A 92 -11.16 12.25 8.79
CA GLN A 92 -9.92 12.29 9.54
C GLN A 92 -8.77 11.78 8.66
N LEU A 93 -8.96 10.67 7.98
CA LEU A 93 -7.94 10.13 7.06
C LEU A 93 -7.65 11.10 5.91
N ALA A 94 -8.68 11.72 5.34
CA ALA A 94 -8.52 12.74 4.30
C ALA A 94 -7.68 13.93 4.78
N HIS A 95 -7.93 14.41 6.01
CA HIS A 95 -7.20 15.51 6.62
C HIS A 95 -5.75 15.15 6.92
N ASP A 96 -5.51 13.97 7.51
CA ASP A 96 -4.17 13.48 7.84
C ASP A 96 -3.31 13.33 6.58
N LEU A 97 -3.87 12.74 5.52
CA LEU A 97 -3.18 12.54 4.25
C LEU A 97 -2.90 13.84 3.52
N ALA A 98 -3.85 14.77 3.45
CA ALA A 98 -3.61 16.08 2.86
C ALA A 98 -2.52 16.85 3.63
N THR A 99 -2.51 16.74 4.96
CA THR A 99 -1.46 17.35 5.80
C THR A 99 -0.09 16.73 5.51
N LEU A 100 -0.02 15.39 5.43
CA LEU A 100 1.22 14.68 5.12
C LEU A 100 1.71 15.00 3.70
N ASP A 101 0.78 15.16 2.76
CA ASP A 101 1.09 15.49 1.38
C ASP A 101 1.77 16.87 1.28
N HIS A 102 1.25 17.88 2.00
CA HIS A 102 1.93 19.18 2.14
C HIS A 102 3.29 19.06 2.85
N LEU A 103 3.37 18.27 3.92
CA LEU A 103 4.62 18.09 4.67
C LEU A 103 5.72 17.42 3.85
N SER A 104 5.33 16.55 2.93
CA SER A 104 6.23 15.79 2.05
C SER A 104 6.47 16.42 0.69
N ASP A 105 5.84 17.55 0.37
CA ASP A 105 5.86 18.17 -0.96
C ASP A 105 5.36 17.22 -2.06
N GLY A 106 4.18 16.62 -1.83
CA GLY A 106 3.47 15.81 -2.82
C GLY A 106 4.02 14.39 -3.03
N ARG A 107 4.47 13.70 -1.97
CA ARG A 107 5.03 12.34 -2.06
C ARG A 107 4.18 11.24 -1.41
N VAL A 108 2.94 11.53 -1.04
CA VAL A 108 2.07 10.53 -0.40
C VAL A 108 1.46 9.58 -1.43
N LEU A 109 1.30 8.31 -1.05
CA LEU A 109 0.55 7.28 -1.76
C LEU A 109 -0.32 6.53 -0.75
N LEU A 110 -1.62 6.47 -0.99
CA LEU A 110 -2.52 5.70 -0.15
C LEU A 110 -2.67 4.27 -0.69
N GLY A 111 -2.08 3.29 -0.01
CA GLY A 111 -2.47 1.90 -0.15
C GLY A 111 -3.74 1.65 0.66
N ALA A 112 -4.86 1.47 0.01
CA ALA A 112 -6.18 1.40 0.62
C ALA A 112 -6.75 -0.02 0.61
N GLY A 113 -7.33 -0.47 1.72
CA GLY A 113 -7.95 -1.79 1.80
C GLY A 113 -9.09 -1.88 2.78
N LEU A 114 -9.77 -3.04 2.74
CA LEU A 114 -10.82 -3.36 3.69
C LEU A 114 -10.26 -3.67 5.09
N GLY A 115 -9.02 -4.17 5.16
CA GLY A 115 -8.51 -4.86 6.32
C GLY A 115 -9.07 -6.28 6.45
N SER A 116 -8.85 -6.88 7.60
CA SER A 116 -9.37 -8.22 7.97
C SER A 116 -10.12 -8.16 9.29
N GLU A 117 -10.76 -9.28 9.68
CA GLU A 117 -11.56 -9.38 10.88
C GLU A 117 -10.85 -8.86 12.13
N GLY A 118 -9.58 -9.22 12.33
CA GLY A 118 -8.80 -8.81 13.49
C GLY A 118 -8.61 -7.29 13.63
N ASN A 119 -8.62 -6.54 12.52
CA ASN A 119 -8.53 -5.08 12.55
C ASN A 119 -9.77 -4.40 13.18
N TYR A 120 -10.87 -5.13 13.32
CA TYR A 120 -12.17 -4.62 13.77
C TYR A 120 -12.65 -5.27 15.04
N THR A 121 -12.75 -6.60 15.08
CA THR A 121 -13.34 -7.34 16.21
C THR A 121 -12.54 -7.19 17.50
N THR A 122 -11.23 -7.09 17.42
CA THR A 122 -10.34 -6.81 18.56
C THR A 122 -10.72 -5.50 19.29
N PHE A 123 -11.27 -4.53 18.55
CA PHE A 123 -11.67 -3.22 19.08
C PHE A 123 -13.19 -3.05 19.19
N GLY A 124 -13.93 -4.17 19.23
CA GLY A 124 -15.37 -4.18 19.45
C GLY A 124 -16.22 -3.75 18.26
N THR A 125 -15.65 -3.69 17.07
CA THR A 125 -16.37 -3.41 15.82
C THR A 125 -16.77 -4.74 15.18
N GLU A 126 -18.03 -4.87 14.75
CA GLU A 126 -18.52 -6.06 14.05
C GLU A 126 -17.85 -6.19 12.68
N TRP A 127 -17.46 -7.44 12.33
CA TRP A 127 -16.94 -7.78 11.03
C TRP A 127 -18.03 -8.39 10.14
N ASP A 128 -18.45 -7.62 9.15
CA ASP A 128 -19.26 -8.06 8.02
C ASP A 128 -18.57 -7.60 6.73
N PRO A 129 -17.87 -8.50 6.01
CA PRO A 129 -17.13 -8.12 4.80
C PRO A 129 -17.96 -7.39 3.76
N SER A 130 -19.23 -7.76 3.61
CA SER A 130 -20.11 -7.14 2.62
C SER A 130 -20.50 -5.71 3.04
N ARG A 131 -20.77 -5.51 4.32
CA ARG A 131 -21.07 -4.18 4.88
C ARG A 131 -19.83 -3.29 4.89
N ILE A 132 -18.68 -3.82 5.29
CA ILE A 132 -17.41 -3.08 5.27
C ILE A 132 -17.03 -2.69 3.83
N ALA A 133 -17.28 -3.56 2.83
CA ALA A 133 -16.99 -3.21 1.44
C ALA A 133 -17.82 -2.03 0.93
N ARG A 134 -19.12 -1.95 1.25
CA ARG A 134 -19.94 -0.77 0.89
C ARG A 134 -19.51 0.48 1.65
N LYS A 135 -19.22 0.33 2.95
CA LYS A 135 -18.70 1.43 3.77
C LYS A 135 -17.36 1.96 3.26
N TYR A 136 -16.51 1.06 2.73
CA TYR A 136 -15.23 1.41 2.12
C TYR A 136 -15.40 2.21 0.83
N ASP A 137 -16.37 1.82 -0.02
CA ASP A 137 -16.67 2.57 -1.24
C ASP A 137 -17.07 4.01 -0.90
N GLU A 138 -18.02 4.21 0.03
CA GLU A 138 -18.41 5.55 0.50
C GLU A 138 -17.25 6.30 1.18
N ALA A 139 -16.40 5.60 1.94
CA ALA A 139 -15.25 6.24 2.57
C ALA A 139 -14.26 6.82 1.56
N LEU A 140 -14.00 6.11 0.46
CA LEU A 140 -13.13 6.61 -0.61
C LEU A 140 -13.76 7.81 -1.34
N GLU A 141 -15.09 7.78 -1.58
CA GLU A 141 -15.81 8.92 -2.15
C GLU A 141 -15.76 10.14 -1.23
N VAL A 142 -15.94 9.97 0.08
CA VAL A 142 -15.83 11.06 1.05
C VAL A 142 -14.41 11.64 1.10
N ILE A 143 -13.37 10.77 1.10
CA ILE A 143 -11.98 11.20 1.10
C ILE A 143 -11.68 12.05 -0.14
N THR A 144 -12.03 11.54 -1.31
CA THR A 144 -11.72 12.24 -2.57
C THR A 144 -12.56 13.49 -2.76
N GLY A 145 -13.83 13.47 -2.38
CA GLY A 145 -14.68 14.67 -2.41
C GLY A 145 -14.16 15.80 -1.52
N LEU A 146 -13.64 15.48 -0.34
CA LEU A 146 -13.01 16.47 0.54
C LEU A 146 -11.70 17.03 -0.05
N TRP A 147 -10.99 16.24 -0.88
CA TRP A 147 -9.76 16.69 -1.55
C TRP A 147 -10.00 17.58 -2.77
N GLU A 148 -11.22 17.65 -3.29
CA GLU A 148 -11.58 18.59 -4.37
C GLU A 148 -11.57 20.05 -3.89
N GLY A 149 -11.73 20.25 -2.58
CA GLY A 149 -11.75 21.58 -1.96
C GLY A 149 -13.12 22.27 -2.00
N GLY A 150 -13.29 23.27 -1.13
CA GLY A 150 -14.56 23.95 -0.91
C GLY A 150 -15.57 23.11 -0.11
N PRO A 151 -16.78 23.62 0.09
CA PRO A 151 -17.82 22.93 0.84
C PRO A 151 -18.26 21.64 0.12
N PHE A 152 -18.12 20.51 0.80
CA PHE A 152 -18.49 19.18 0.33
C PHE A 152 -19.64 18.61 1.16
N SER A 153 -20.69 18.15 0.51
CA SER A 153 -21.82 17.45 1.15
C SER A 153 -21.93 16.04 0.59
N TYR A 154 -22.24 15.09 1.46
CA TYR A 154 -22.40 13.68 1.12
C TYR A 154 -23.57 13.09 1.91
N ASP A 155 -24.40 12.28 1.29
CA ASP A 155 -25.53 11.60 1.93
C ASP A 155 -25.59 10.15 1.48
N GLY A 156 -24.87 9.26 2.22
CA GLY A 156 -24.75 7.84 1.94
C GLY A 156 -25.41 6.95 2.99
N GLU A 157 -25.19 5.63 2.86
CA GLU A 157 -25.69 4.64 3.85
C GLU A 157 -24.92 4.74 5.18
N PHE A 158 -23.62 5.08 5.13
CA PHE A 158 -22.72 5.04 6.29
C PHE A 158 -22.23 6.40 6.74
N TYR A 159 -22.18 7.34 5.82
CA TYR A 159 -21.65 8.68 6.09
C TYR A 159 -22.61 9.74 5.59
N SER A 160 -22.76 10.81 6.40
CA SER A 160 -23.51 12.00 6.04
C SER A 160 -22.71 13.23 6.47
N LEU A 161 -22.41 14.10 5.52
CA LEU A 161 -21.66 15.34 5.71
C LEU A 161 -22.46 16.49 5.11
N GLU A 162 -22.45 17.65 5.78
CA GLU A 162 -23.09 18.87 5.31
C GLU A 162 -22.06 20.00 5.28
N GLU A 163 -21.78 20.52 4.08
CA GLU A 163 -20.83 21.61 3.82
C GLU A 163 -19.49 21.47 4.54
N ALA A 164 -18.98 20.22 4.62
CA ALA A 164 -17.69 19.93 5.25
C ALA A 164 -16.54 20.43 4.36
N GLU A 165 -15.51 21.02 4.96
CA GLU A 165 -14.38 21.57 4.24
C GLU A 165 -13.07 21.26 4.98
N LEU A 166 -12.03 20.92 4.25
CA LEU A 166 -10.66 20.82 4.78
C LEU A 166 -9.97 22.19 4.67
N PRO A 167 -8.99 22.49 5.55
CA PRO A 167 -8.26 23.76 5.52
C PRO A 167 -7.43 23.94 4.24
N TYR A 168 -7.10 22.85 3.55
CA TYR A 168 -6.37 22.81 2.26
C TYR A 168 -6.58 21.46 1.56
N THR A 169 -6.45 21.47 0.25
CA THR A 169 -6.44 20.27 -0.59
C THR A 169 -5.03 19.67 -0.63
N PRO A 170 -4.85 18.40 -1.06
CA PRO A 170 -3.52 17.86 -1.36
C PRO A 170 -2.71 18.75 -2.33
N VAL A 171 -1.39 18.65 -2.25
CA VAL A 171 -0.46 19.29 -3.20
C VAL A 171 -0.50 18.57 -4.55
N GLN A 172 -0.65 17.24 -4.52
CA GLN A 172 -0.71 16.41 -5.70
C GLN A 172 -1.96 16.68 -6.55
N ASN A 173 -1.79 16.71 -7.88
CA ASN A 173 -2.84 16.95 -8.85
C ASN A 173 -3.00 15.73 -9.77
N PRO A 174 -4.21 15.18 -9.97
CA PRO A 174 -5.51 15.70 -9.46
C PRO A 174 -5.73 15.46 -7.96
N ARG A 175 -5.05 14.53 -7.32
CA ARG A 175 -5.14 14.16 -5.89
C ARG A 175 -4.02 13.19 -5.51
N ILE A 176 -3.91 12.82 -4.25
CA ILE A 176 -3.07 11.72 -3.77
C ILE A 176 -3.47 10.42 -4.50
N PRO A 177 -2.51 9.66 -5.09
CA PRO A 177 -2.80 8.36 -5.69
C PRO A 177 -3.32 7.35 -4.67
N ILE A 178 -4.31 6.56 -5.08
CA ILE A 178 -4.94 5.53 -4.26
C ILE A 178 -4.81 4.18 -4.97
N LEU A 179 -3.99 3.27 -4.43
CA LEU A 179 -3.88 1.90 -4.89
C LEU A 179 -4.67 0.98 -3.96
N LEU A 180 -5.49 0.10 -4.54
CA LEU A 180 -6.36 -0.77 -3.75
C LEU A 180 -5.73 -2.14 -3.50
N GLY A 181 -5.82 -2.59 -2.24
CA GLY A 181 -5.50 -3.96 -1.86
C GLY A 181 -6.50 -4.96 -2.47
N CYS A 182 -5.98 -5.93 -3.21
CA CYS A 182 -6.78 -6.92 -3.93
C CYS A 182 -6.33 -8.33 -3.57
N TRP A 183 -7.21 -9.15 -2.99
CA TRP A 183 -6.94 -10.54 -2.68
C TRP A 183 -7.39 -11.46 -3.82
N TRP A 184 -6.42 -12.14 -4.48
CA TRP A 184 -6.68 -13.13 -5.51
C TRP A 184 -7.11 -14.47 -4.88
N PRO A 185 -8.07 -15.23 -5.46
CA PRO A 185 -8.73 -15.02 -6.75
C PRO A 185 -10.06 -14.22 -6.69
N ASN A 186 -10.32 -13.45 -5.63
CA ASN A 186 -11.53 -12.67 -5.50
C ASN A 186 -11.60 -11.56 -6.56
N LYS A 187 -12.59 -11.59 -7.43
CA LYS A 187 -12.71 -10.67 -8.57
C LYS A 187 -13.20 -9.27 -8.20
N LYS A 188 -14.07 -9.16 -7.19
CA LYS A 188 -14.68 -7.87 -6.80
C LYS A 188 -13.67 -6.78 -6.38
N PRO A 189 -12.60 -7.08 -5.61
CA PRO A 189 -11.59 -6.06 -5.31
C PRO A 189 -10.92 -5.49 -6.57
N PHE A 190 -10.61 -6.33 -7.55
CA PHE A 190 -10.01 -5.88 -8.82
C PHE A 190 -10.98 -5.03 -9.64
N GLN A 191 -12.27 -5.42 -9.70
CA GLN A 191 -13.30 -4.62 -10.37
C GLN A 191 -13.48 -3.24 -9.74
N ARG A 192 -13.35 -3.15 -8.40
CA ARG A 192 -13.32 -1.88 -7.69
C ARG A 192 -12.07 -1.08 -8.05
N ALA A 193 -10.90 -1.71 -8.00
CA ALA A 193 -9.63 -1.06 -8.26
C ALA A 193 -9.47 -0.50 -9.68
N ALA A 194 -10.18 -1.06 -10.65
CA ALA A 194 -10.22 -0.53 -12.03
C ALA A 194 -10.83 0.89 -12.14
N GLN A 195 -11.41 1.41 -11.06
CA GLN A 195 -11.94 2.78 -10.98
C GLN A 195 -10.98 3.74 -10.22
N TRP A 196 -9.83 3.22 -9.79
CA TRP A 196 -8.83 3.94 -8.99
C TRP A 196 -7.46 3.90 -9.69
N ASP A 197 -6.41 4.36 -8.98
CA ASP A 197 -5.10 4.59 -9.60
C ASP A 197 -4.25 3.31 -9.74
N GLY A 198 -4.69 2.18 -9.19
CA GLY A 198 -3.97 0.91 -9.34
C GLY A 198 -4.27 -0.13 -8.27
N ILE A 199 -3.43 -1.16 -8.26
CA ILE A 199 -3.57 -2.32 -7.36
C ILE A 199 -2.31 -2.59 -6.54
N MET A 200 -2.55 -3.08 -5.32
CA MET A 200 -1.58 -3.75 -4.44
C MET A 200 -2.12 -5.17 -4.19
N PRO A 201 -1.88 -6.12 -5.10
CA PRO A 201 -2.48 -7.44 -4.99
C PRO A 201 -1.76 -8.31 -3.97
N ALA A 202 -2.51 -9.24 -3.40
CA ALA A 202 -2.00 -10.37 -2.66
C ALA A 202 -2.63 -11.66 -3.19
N ALA A 203 -1.90 -12.76 -3.13
CA ALA A 203 -2.32 -14.08 -3.58
C ALA A 203 -1.85 -15.14 -2.59
N PRO A 204 -2.49 -16.33 -2.53
CA PRO A 204 -2.05 -17.40 -1.64
C PRO A 204 -0.56 -17.78 -1.81
N SER A 205 -0.05 -17.80 -3.04
CA SER A 205 1.36 -18.11 -3.32
C SER A 205 2.36 -17.11 -2.74
N PHE A 206 1.94 -15.88 -2.40
CA PHE A 206 2.82 -14.89 -1.77
C PHE A 206 3.19 -15.25 -0.32
N TYR A 207 2.53 -16.24 0.26
CA TYR A 207 2.75 -16.74 1.62
C TYR A 207 3.35 -18.16 1.63
N GLY A 208 3.93 -18.58 0.50
CA GLY A 208 4.52 -19.92 0.32
C GLY A 208 3.47 -20.99 0.02
N SER A 209 3.93 -22.25 -0.08
CA SER A 209 3.10 -23.40 -0.49
C SER A 209 1.92 -23.71 0.46
N ALA A 210 1.94 -23.19 1.70
CA ALA A 210 0.86 -23.35 2.67
C ALA A 210 -0.25 -22.28 2.51
N GLY A 211 0.00 -21.20 1.77
CA GLY A 211 -0.89 -20.06 1.67
C GLY A 211 -1.09 -19.30 2.98
N GLU A 212 -1.72 -18.12 2.94
CA GLU A 212 -2.23 -17.49 4.15
C GLU A 212 -3.45 -18.28 4.64
N GLN A 213 -3.51 -18.62 5.92
CA GLN A 213 -4.63 -19.36 6.54
C GLN A 213 -4.88 -20.77 5.95
N GLY A 214 -3.90 -21.37 5.24
CA GLY A 214 -4.03 -22.72 4.70
C GLY A 214 -4.91 -22.80 3.44
N GLU A 215 -5.11 -21.72 2.73
CA GLU A 215 -5.75 -21.73 1.42
C GLU A 215 -4.89 -22.47 0.38
N PRO A 216 -5.50 -23.34 -0.45
CA PRO A 216 -4.71 -24.11 -1.40
C PRO A 216 -4.11 -23.19 -2.49
N VAL A 217 -2.79 -23.23 -2.61
CA VAL A 217 -2.08 -22.64 -3.75
C VAL A 217 -2.34 -23.50 -4.98
N THR A 218 -2.85 -22.90 -6.05
CA THR A 218 -3.17 -23.61 -7.30
C THR A 218 -2.23 -23.14 -8.42
N GLY A 219 -1.12 -23.80 -8.60
CA GLY A 219 -0.13 -23.44 -9.62
C GLY A 219 1.13 -22.85 -9.04
N THR A 220 1.99 -22.29 -9.91
CA THR A 220 3.19 -21.55 -9.50
C THR A 220 2.86 -20.11 -9.19
N ILE A 221 3.77 -19.42 -8.49
CA ILE A 221 3.61 -17.99 -8.19
C ILE A 221 3.52 -17.16 -9.47
N GLU A 222 4.29 -17.50 -10.52
CA GLU A 222 4.23 -16.80 -11.80
C GLU A 222 2.88 -16.99 -12.49
N GLU A 223 2.28 -18.19 -12.40
CA GLU A 223 0.95 -18.47 -12.94
C GLU A 223 -0.12 -17.64 -12.23
N GLU A 224 -0.07 -17.53 -10.90
CA GLU A 224 -1.00 -16.69 -10.14
C GLU A 224 -0.80 -15.21 -10.46
N VAL A 225 0.44 -14.70 -10.46
CA VAL A 225 0.72 -13.30 -10.78
C VAL A 225 0.29 -12.96 -12.21
N ARG A 226 0.58 -13.82 -13.17
CA ARG A 226 0.11 -13.65 -14.56
C ARG A 226 -1.41 -13.57 -14.61
N ALA A 227 -2.10 -14.49 -13.96
CA ALA A 227 -3.57 -14.53 -13.99
C ALA A 227 -4.20 -13.30 -13.33
N LEU A 228 -3.66 -12.80 -12.23
CA LEU A 228 -4.19 -11.61 -11.57
C LEU A 228 -3.92 -10.33 -12.38
N VAL A 229 -2.72 -10.19 -12.97
CA VAL A 229 -2.37 -9.02 -13.80
C VAL A 229 -3.19 -9.01 -15.09
N GLU A 230 -3.29 -10.14 -15.79
CA GLU A 230 -4.12 -10.27 -16.99
C GLU A 230 -5.59 -9.96 -16.70
N TYR A 231 -6.11 -10.44 -15.57
CA TYR A 231 -7.48 -10.12 -15.16
C TYR A 231 -7.64 -8.63 -14.88
N TYR A 232 -6.76 -7.99 -14.11
CA TYR A 232 -6.83 -6.56 -13.83
C TYR A 232 -6.75 -5.74 -15.13
N SER A 233 -5.80 -6.04 -15.99
CA SER A 233 -5.62 -5.36 -17.28
C SER A 233 -6.82 -5.55 -18.24
N SER A 234 -7.61 -6.61 -18.05
CA SER A 234 -8.84 -6.82 -18.84
C SER A 234 -10.04 -5.95 -18.42
N LEU A 235 -9.94 -5.26 -17.27
CA LEU A 235 -11.02 -4.46 -16.69
C LEU A 235 -10.98 -2.99 -17.12
N THR A 236 -9.88 -2.53 -17.69
CA THR A 236 -9.68 -1.13 -18.10
C THR A 236 -8.73 -1.05 -19.28
N ASP A 237 -8.94 -0.06 -20.16
CA ASP A 237 -8.05 0.20 -21.31
C ASP A 237 -6.72 0.84 -20.89
N GLU A 238 -6.69 1.51 -19.73
CA GLU A 238 -5.53 2.15 -19.14
C GLU A 238 -5.31 1.61 -17.72
N PRO A 239 -4.62 0.45 -17.57
CA PRO A 239 -4.30 -0.07 -16.25
C PRO A 239 -3.45 0.95 -15.47
N GLY A 240 -3.87 1.22 -14.23
CA GLY A 240 -3.11 2.07 -13.32
C GLY A 240 -1.83 1.37 -12.82
N GLU A 241 -1.27 1.91 -11.74
CA GLU A 241 -0.09 1.34 -11.10
C GLU A 241 -0.34 -0.10 -10.61
N ILE A 242 0.64 -0.98 -10.80
CA ILE A 242 0.63 -2.38 -10.33
C ILE A 242 1.84 -2.57 -9.43
N LEU A 243 1.61 -2.66 -8.12
CA LEU A 243 2.66 -2.89 -7.14
C LEU A 243 2.70 -4.36 -6.75
N LEU A 244 3.80 -5.05 -7.11
CA LEU A 244 4.00 -6.48 -6.80
C LEU A 244 5.16 -6.68 -5.81
N PRO A 245 4.99 -7.51 -4.77
CA PRO A 245 6.12 -7.98 -3.95
C PRO A 245 6.98 -8.94 -4.77
N ILE A 246 8.31 -8.84 -4.63
CA ILE A 246 9.25 -9.63 -5.42
C ILE A 246 10.07 -10.64 -4.61
N ASP A 247 10.21 -10.44 -3.32
CA ASP A 247 10.94 -11.30 -2.40
C ASP A 247 9.99 -12.14 -1.53
N VAL A 248 9.09 -12.83 -2.18
CA VAL A 248 8.11 -13.71 -1.52
C VAL A 248 8.65 -15.13 -1.39
N PRO A 249 8.19 -15.91 -0.39
CA PRO A 249 8.66 -17.28 -0.23
C PRO A 249 8.50 -18.12 -1.50
N GLU A 250 9.51 -18.96 -1.78
CA GLU A 250 9.54 -19.87 -2.94
C GLU A 250 9.53 -19.17 -4.32
N ALA A 251 9.71 -17.84 -4.38
CA ALA A 251 9.88 -17.14 -5.65
C ALA A 251 11.19 -17.58 -6.34
N PRO A 252 11.19 -17.78 -7.67
CA PRO A 252 12.41 -18.03 -8.42
C PRO A 252 13.31 -16.78 -8.45
N ASP A 253 14.60 -16.97 -8.71
CA ASP A 253 15.61 -15.90 -8.71
C ASP A 253 15.30 -14.79 -9.74
N ASP A 254 14.61 -15.11 -10.82
CA ASP A 254 14.20 -14.20 -11.90
C ASP A 254 12.78 -13.69 -11.77
N PHE A 255 12.15 -13.87 -10.61
CA PHE A 255 10.75 -13.48 -10.39
C PHE A 255 10.51 -11.96 -10.57
N ALA A 256 11.48 -11.14 -10.21
CA ALA A 256 11.40 -9.69 -10.45
C ALA A 256 11.32 -9.37 -11.96
N ASP A 257 12.07 -10.11 -12.81
CA ASP A 257 11.99 -9.96 -14.25
C ASP A 257 10.62 -10.40 -14.78
N THR A 258 10.08 -11.50 -14.27
CA THR A 258 8.71 -11.93 -14.57
C THR A 258 7.69 -10.84 -14.22
N CYS A 259 7.79 -10.21 -13.06
CA CYS A 259 6.92 -9.10 -12.66
C CYS A 259 7.03 -7.90 -13.61
N ARG A 260 8.26 -7.54 -14.02
CA ARG A 260 8.50 -6.47 -15.01
C ARG A 260 7.83 -6.79 -16.36
N GLU A 261 8.03 -8.00 -16.87
CA GLU A 261 7.43 -8.45 -18.15
C GLU A 261 5.91 -8.45 -18.12
N LEU A 262 5.31 -8.71 -16.96
CA LEU A 262 3.87 -8.66 -16.75
C LEU A 262 3.31 -7.25 -16.59
N GLY A 263 4.16 -6.22 -16.53
CA GLY A 263 3.74 -4.83 -16.48
C GLY A 263 3.64 -4.25 -15.07
N ALA A 264 4.34 -4.84 -14.09
CA ALA A 264 4.49 -4.20 -12.78
C ALA A 264 5.12 -2.81 -12.93
N THR A 265 4.51 -1.82 -12.30
CA THR A 265 5.04 -0.44 -12.25
C THR A 265 5.83 -0.18 -10.96
N TRP A 266 5.64 -1.03 -9.97
CA TRP A 266 6.36 -1.07 -8.71
C TRP A 266 6.78 -2.50 -8.37
N LEU A 267 8.02 -2.64 -7.94
CA LEU A 267 8.58 -3.86 -7.36
C LEU A 267 8.82 -3.62 -5.87
N LEU A 268 8.10 -4.31 -5.01
CA LEU A 268 8.19 -4.13 -3.57
C LEU A 268 9.11 -5.20 -2.96
N THR A 269 10.19 -4.74 -2.31
CA THR A 269 11.06 -5.56 -1.50
C THR A 269 10.59 -5.56 -0.05
N SER A 270 10.33 -6.71 0.55
CA SER A 270 9.75 -6.86 1.88
C SER A 270 10.66 -7.50 2.93
N GLU A 271 11.70 -8.24 2.51
CA GLU A 271 12.56 -9.01 3.41
C GLU A 271 13.99 -8.45 3.54
N ARG A 272 14.14 -7.12 3.59
CA ARG A 272 15.46 -6.48 3.77
C ARG A 272 15.87 -6.31 5.23
N LEU A 273 14.90 -6.25 6.13
CA LEU A 273 15.17 -6.00 7.55
C LEU A 273 15.21 -7.30 8.35
N GLU A 274 16.12 -7.37 9.29
CA GLU A 274 16.26 -8.50 10.21
C GLU A 274 16.32 -8.00 11.66
N GLY A 275 16.03 -8.87 12.60
CA GLY A 275 16.02 -8.55 14.03
C GLY A 275 17.39 -8.55 14.69
N ASP A 276 18.48 -8.43 13.92
CA ASP A 276 19.87 -8.56 14.41
C ASP A 276 20.50 -7.25 14.92
N SER A 277 20.53 -6.21 14.11
CA SER A 277 20.94 -4.88 14.57
C SER A 277 20.42 -3.73 13.69
N HIS A 278 20.26 -2.55 14.29
CA HIS A 278 19.88 -1.33 13.59
C HIS A 278 20.90 -0.96 12.50
N GLU A 279 22.19 -0.98 12.84
CA GLU A 279 23.28 -0.62 11.92
C GLU A 279 23.32 -1.53 10.70
N ARG A 280 23.16 -2.83 10.90
CA ARG A 280 23.12 -3.79 9.78
C ARG A 280 21.91 -3.60 8.89
N ASN A 281 20.76 -3.28 9.45
CA ASN A 281 19.59 -2.96 8.66
C ASN A 281 19.81 -1.70 7.80
N VAL A 282 20.43 -0.66 8.36
CA VAL A 282 20.84 0.52 7.59
C VAL A 282 21.82 0.15 6.47
N GLU A 283 22.81 -0.71 6.74
CA GLU A 283 23.76 -1.18 5.73
C GLU A 283 23.05 -1.93 4.59
N ARG A 284 22.15 -2.88 4.89
CA ARG A 284 21.35 -3.61 3.90
C ARG A 284 20.51 -2.69 3.00
N ILE A 285 19.88 -1.69 3.60
CA ILE A 285 19.09 -0.71 2.85
C ILE A 285 20.01 0.11 1.91
N ARG A 286 21.21 0.49 2.39
CA ARG A 286 22.18 1.26 1.61
C ARG A 286 22.82 0.50 0.44
N GLU A 287 22.65 -0.81 0.36
CA GLU A 287 22.98 -1.58 -0.85
C GLU A 287 22.13 -1.13 -2.05
N GLY A 288 21.03 -0.44 -1.80
CA GLY A 288 20.09 0.04 -2.81
C GLY A 288 19.07 -1.00 -3.25
N PRO A 289 18.18 -0.62 -4.18
CA PRO A 289 17.21 -1.55 -4.76
C PRO A 289 17.91 -2.65 -5.56
N PRO A 290 17.28 -3.86 -5.66
CA PRO A 290 17.79 -4.94 -6.51
C PRO A 290 17.83 -4.50 -7.97
N ALA A 291 18.81 -5.03 -8.71
CA ALA A 291 19.04 -4.69 -10.13
C ALA A 291 17.87 -5.08 -11.04
#